data_ab03210ba621979052bc305f17a0d5a9
#
_entry.id   ab03210ba621979052bc305f17a0d5a9
#
_cell.length_a   1.000
_cell.length_b   1.000
_cell.length_c   1.000
_cell.angle_alpha   90.00
_cell.angle_beta   90.00
_cell.angle_gamma   90.00
#
_symmetry.space_group_name_H-M   'P 1'
#
loop_
_entity.id
_entity.type
_entity.pdbx_description
1 polymer ?
#
loop_
_entity_poly.entity_id
_entity_poly.type
_entity_poly.pdbx_seq_one_letter_code
_entity_poly.pdbx_strand_id
1 'polypeptide(L)'
;HHRHLHSFPTRRSSDLRNYTRPEFTGAHAAPGGPRGLLMIAGGRHAVIEKLIEERGERFVPNDLYLDDASQFLLIITGPNMGGKSTYLRQAALICVLAQMGSFVPAAQAKLPIVDRIFTRIGASDNLARGRSTFLVEMSEVAAILNTATAASLVLLDEVGRGTSTYDGLSIAWAVVEALHAGARPRTLFATHYHELTELEQLLGGVRNVHVSVQEAGSEIVFLRRVEPGSADKSYGIEVARLAGLPQEVIVRAREILRRHEQSEEKLTEELSPGAIASAATQTEAFSAGANPPEQKSFTAIDESVLESLRAADLNALTPIEALNLLAALQKQMK
;
A
#
# COMPACT_ATOMS: atom_id res chain seq x y z
N HIS A 1 8.75 -40.31 -24.13
CA HIS A 1 8.78 -39.06 -23.33
C HIS A 1 7.75 -38.07 -23.87
N HIS A 2 6.53 -38.11 -23.35
CA HIS A 2 5.55 -37.05 -23.61
C HIS A 2 5.92 -35.84 -22.77
N ARG A 3 6.43 -34.81 -23.41
CA ARG A 3 6.53 -33.46 -22.83
C ARG A 3 5.09 -32.99 -22.62
N HIS A 4 4.66 -32.87 -21.37
CA HIS A 4 3.47 -32.11 -21.01
C HIS A 4 3.75 -30.65 -21.37
N LEU A 5 3.39 -30.23 -22.55
CA LEU A 5 3.21 -28.84 -22.90
C LEU A 5 2.17 -28.30 -21.91
N HIS A 6 2.56 -27.35 -21.08
CA HIS A 6 1.64 -26.59 -20.23
C HIS A 6 0.72 -25.80 -21.17
N SER A 7 -0.33 -26.46 -21.65
CA SER A 7 -1.38 -25.78 -22.40
C SER A 7 -2.16 -24.87 -21.42
N PHE A 8 -2.47 -23.68 -21.88
CA PHE A 8 -3.47 -22.83 -21.22
C PHE A 8 -4.70 -23.65 -20.84
N PRO A 9 -5.39 -23.32 -19.72
CA PRO A 9 -6.55 -24.09 -19.30
C PRO A 9 -7.56 -24.16 -20.45
N THR A 10 -7.65 -25.35 -21.05
CA THR A 10 -8.67 -25.66 -22.07
C THR A 10 -10.03 -25.64 -21.36
N ARG A 11 -11.13 -25.55 -22.13
CA ARG A 11 -12.50 -25.63 -21.61
C ARG A 11 -12.67 -26.80 -20.63
N ARG A 12 -12.10 -27.96 -20.95
CA ARG A 12 -12.15 -29.14 -20.07
C ARG A 12 -11.44 -28.98 -18.74
N SER A 13 -10.26 -28.31 -18.70
CA SER A 13 -9.54 -28.05 -17.45
C SER A 13 -10.20 -26.92 -16.65
N SER A 14 -10.86 -25.97 -17.29
CA SER A 14 -11.66 -24.94 -16.60
C SER A 14 -12.91 -25.52 -15.95
N ASP A 15 -13.60 -26.44 -16.63
CA ASP A 15 -14.78 -27.13 -16.08
C ASP A 15 -14.43 -27.98 -14.86
N LEU A 16 -13.28 -28.68 -14.90
CA LEU A 16 -12.78 -29.47 -13.76
C LEU A 16 -12.36 -28.63 -12.56
N ARG A 17 -12.03 -27.35 -12.74
CA ARG A 17 -11.54 -26.43 -11.69
C ARG A 17 -12.54 -25.35 -11.34
N ASN A 18 -13.77 -25.41 -11.84
CA ASN A 18 -14.78 -24.37 -11.63
C ASN A 18 -14.25 -22.96 -11.97
N TYR A 19 -13.53 -22.82 -13.09
CA TYR A 19 -13.13 -21.53 -13.64
C TYR A 19 -14.25 -20.97 -14.49
N THR A 20 -14.44 -19.66 -14.47
CA THR A 20 -15.46 -18.96 -15.23
C THR A 20 -14.87 -18.20 -16.42
N ARG A 21 -15.69 -17.97 -17.45
CA ARG A 21 -15.36 -17.07 -18.55
C ARG A 21 -15.55 -15.64 -18.07
N PRO A 22 -14.49 -14.77 -18.08
CA PRO A 22 -14.63 -13.40 -17.69
C PRO A 22 -15.42 -12.59 -18.74
N GLU A 23 -16.16 -11.58 -18.26
CA GLU A 23 -16.80 -10.56 -19.09
C GLU A 23 -15.95 -9.29 -19.05
N PHE A 24 -15.68 -8.67 -20.20
CA PHE A 24 -14.97 -7.40 -20.24
C PHE A 24 -15.97 -6.24 -20.24
N THR A 25 -15.71 -5.26 -19.37
CA THR A 25 -16.51 -4.05 -19.20
C THR A 25 -15.74 -2.83 -19.69
N GLY A 26 -16.43 -1.82 -20.25
CA GLY A 26 -15.79 -0.57 -20.68
C GLY A 26 -14.90 -0.68 -21.93
N ALA A 27 -14.88 -1.80 -22.64
CA ALA A 27 -14.05 -2.03 -23.82
C ALA A 27 -14.31 -1.05 -24.99
N HIS A 28 -15.43 -0.32 -24.97
CA HIS A 28 -15.82 0.66 -25.97
C HIS A 28 -16.10 2.05 -25.39
N ALA A 29 -15.60 2.33 -24.16
CA ALA A 29 -15.77 3.66 -23.58
C ALA A 29 -15.01 4.69 -24.40
N ALA A 30 -15.68 5.80 -24.76
CA ALA A 30 -15.03 6.95 -25.35
C ALA A 30 -13.95 7.52 -24.41
N PRO A 31 -12.94 8.25 -24.91
CA PRO A 31 -11.99 8.93 -24.05
C PRO A 31 -12.72 9.80 -23.01
N GLY A 32 -12.47 9.52 -21.72
CA GLY A 32 -13.16 10.17 -20.60
C GLY A 32 -14.48 9.53 -20.16
N GLY A 33 -14.92 8.44 -20.80
CA GLY A 33 -16.09 7.64 -20.38
C GLY A 33 -15.79 6.73 -19.20
N PRO A 34 -16.81 6.01 -18.68
CA PRO A 34 -16.64 5.09 -17.56
C PRO A 34 -15.58 4.01 -17.87
N ARG A 35 -14.60 3.85 -16.99
CA ARG A 35 -13.44 2.97 -17.17
C ARG A 35 -13.78 1.47 -16.99
N GLY A 36 -15.04 1.17 -16.79
CA GLY A 36 -15.55 -0.17 -16.58
C GLY A 36 -15.43 -0.63 -15.11
N LEU A 37 -16.10 -1.71 -14.81
CA LEU A 37 -16.19 -2.31 -13.48
C LEU A 37 -15.17 -3.44 -13.36
N LEU A 38 -14.40 -3.47 -12.26
CA LEU A 38 -13.62 -4.61 -11.83
C LEU A 38 -14.37 -5.31 -10.71
N MET A 39 -15.05 -6.40 -11.02
CA MET A 39 -15.79 -7.22 -10.07
C MET A 39 -15.35 -8.67 -10.21
N ILE A 40 -14.93 -9.25 -9.10
CA ILE A 40 -14.59 -10.68 -8.99
C ILE A 40 -15.42 -11.24 -7.84
N ALA A 41 -16.29 -12.18 -8.10
CA ALA A 41 -17.04 -12.90 -7.06
C ALA A 41 -16.42 -14.29 -6.88
N GLY A 42 -16.17 -14.66 -5.62
CA GLY A 42 -15.57 -15.94 -5.28
C GLY A 42 -14.21 -16.16 -5.92
N GLY A 43 -13.38 -15.11 -5.98
CA GLY A 43 -12.04 -15.17 -6.57
C GLY A 43 -11.12 -16.10 -5.80
N ARG A 44 -10.24 -16.82 -6.50
CA ARG A 44 -9.27 -17.76 -5.95
C ARG A 44 -7.90 -17.54 -6.57
N HIS A 45 -6.86 -17.90 -5.84
CA HIS A 45 -5.48 -17.77 -6.35
C HIS A 45 -5.05 -19.05 -7.04
N ALA A 46 -4.95 -19.04 -8.37
CA ALA A 46 -4.74 -20.22 -9.22
C ALA A 46 -3.59 -21.15 -8.78
N VAL A 47 -2.49 -20.58 -8.27
CA VAL A 47 -1.31 -21.35 -7.83
C VAL A 47 -1.48 -21.84 -6.39
N ILE A 48 -1.86 -20.94 -5.47
CA ILE A 48 -1.96 -21.28 -4.04
C ILE A 48 -3.10 -22.27 -3.81
N GLU A 49 -4.25 -22.11 -4.50
CA GLU A 49 -5.36 -23.06 -4.44
C GLU A 49 -4.87 -24.48 -4.72
N LYS A 50 -4.10 -24.68 -5.81
CA LYS A 50 -3.55 -25.98 -6.14
C LYS A 50 -2.61 -26.54 -5.07
N LEU A 51 -1.72 -25.70 -4.54
CA LEU A 51 -0.74 -26.12 -3.52
C LEU A 51 -1.38 -26.53 -2.19
N ILE A 52 -2.48 -25.87 -1.79
CA ILE A 52 -3.17 -26.24 -0.55
C ILE A 52 -4.11 -27.43 -0.74
N GLU A 53 -4.71 -27.60 -1.94
CA GLU A 53 -5.48 -28.80 -2.29
C GLU A 53 -4.64 -30.07 -2.22
N GLU A 54 -3.36 -30.01 -2.64
CA GLU A 54 -2.41 -31.12 -2.51
C GLU A 54 -2.13 -31.51 -1.05
N ARG A 55 -2.41 -30.60 -0.08
CA ARG A 55 -2.33 -30.82 1.36
C ARG A 55 -3.66 -31.21 2.00
N GLY A 56 -4.72 -31.37 1.20
CA GLY A 56 -6.07 -31.68 1.70
C GLY A 56 -6.82 -30.48 2.27
N GLU A 57 -6.31 -29.26 2.12
CA GLU A 57 -6.95 -28.03 2.57
C GLU A 57 -7.80 -27.43 1.44
N ARG A 58 -8.76 -26.53 1.79
CA ARG A 58 -9.56 -25.76 0.85
C ARG A 58 -9.16 -24.31 0.82
N PHE A 59 -9.08 -23.74 -0.38
CA PHE A 59 -8.91 -22.31 -0.57
C PHE A 59 -10.18 -21.55 -0.16
N VAL A 60 -10.01 -20.43 0.57
CA VAL A 60 -11.12 -19.54 0.93
C VAL A 60 -11.27 -18.49 -0.18
N PRO A 61 -12.37 -18.52 -0.96
CA PRO A 61 -12.59 -17.53 -2.00
C PRO A 61 -12.88 -16.16 -1.42
N ASN A 62 -12.49 -15.10 -2.15
CA ASN A 62 -12.73 -13.72 -1.76
C ASN A 62 -13.28 -12.90 -2.91
N ASP A 63 -14.18 -11.99 -2.59
CA ASP A 63 -14.76 -11.04 -3.53
C ASP A 63 -13.88 -9.79 -3.66
N LEU A 64 -13.91 -9.17 -4.84
CA LEU A 64 -13.30 -7.87 -5.09
C LEU A 64 -14.23 -7.01 -5.93
N TYR A 65 -14.42 -5.78 -5.50
CA TYR A 65 -15.18 -4.79 -6.24
C TYR A 65 -14.41 -3.47 -6.30
N LEU A 66 -14.17 -2.95 -7.51
CA LEU A 66 -13.60 -1.62 -7.74
C LEU A 66 -14.34 -0.96 -8.91
N ASP A 67 -14.77 0.26 -8.70
CA ASP A 67 -15.39 1.11 -9.72
C ASP A 67 -14.61 2.42 -9.93
N ASP A 68 -15.19 3.37 -10.65
CA ASP A 68 -14.52 4.66 -10.94
C ASP A 68 -14.88 5.77 -9.94
N ALA A 69 -15.90 5.57 -9.12
CA ALA A 69 -16.49 6.64 -8.32
C ALA A 69 -16.52 6.32 -6.82
N SER A 70 -17.17 5.22 -6.47
CA SER A 70 -17.47 4.92 -5.06
C SER A 70 -16.36 4.15 -4.36
N GLN A 71 -15.56 3.38 -5.11
CA GLN A 71 -14.56 2.48 -4.56
C GLN A 71 -13.49 2.13 -5.61
N PHE A 72 -12.48 2.98 -5.77
CA PHE A 72 -11.36 2.69 -6.69
C PHE A 72 -10.04 2.40 -5.95
N LEU A 73 -9.98 2.68 -4.64
CA LEU A 73 -8.84 2.39 -3.79
C LEU A 73 -9.31 1.66 -2.53
N LEU A 74 -8.75 0.47 -2.29
CA LEU A 74 -8.96 -0.31 -1.08
C LEU A 74 -7.74 -0.26 -0.18
N ILE A 75 -7.93 0.13 1.07
CA ILE A 75 -6.96 -0.03 2.16
C ILE A 75 -7.26 -1.36 2.83
N ILE A 76 -6.28 -2.26 2.88
CA ILE A 76 -6.44 -3.64 3.34
C ILE A 76 -5.61 -3.83 4.59
N THR A 77 -6.27 -3.99 5.74
CA THR A 77 -5.64 -4.21 7.04
C THR A 77 -5.75 -5.67 7.50
N GLY A 78 -5.11 -5.99 8.60
CA GLY A 78 -5.12 -7.31 9.22
C GLY A 78 -3.73 -7.95 9.32
N PRO A 79 -3.62 -9.12 9.96
CA PRO A 79 -2.34 -9.76 10.26
C PRO A 79 -1.60 -10.23 9.00
N ASN A 80 -0.27 -10.28 9.07
CA ASN A 80 0.57 -10.66 7.92
C ASN A 80 0.31 -12.10 7.44
N MET A 81 -0.05 -13.02 8.34
CA MET A 81 -0.42 -14.40 7.99
C MET A 81 -1.88 -14.54 7.49
N GLY A 82 -2.66 -13.47 7.52
CA GLY A 82 -4.08 -13.47 7.15
C GLY A 82 -4.33 -13.65 5.65
N GLY A 83 -3.34 -13.40 4.78
CA GLY A 83 -3.48 -13.59 3.33
C GLY A 83 -3.62 -12.31 2.52
N LYS A 84 -3.30 -11.12 3.07
CA LYS A 84 -3.33 -9.83 2.35
C LYS A 84 -2.61 -9.90 1.00
N SER A 85 -1.33 -10.29 1.01
CA SER A 85 -0.52 -10.41 -0.21
C SER A 85 -1.06 -11.45 -1.21
N THR A 86 -1.70 -12.53 -0.71
CA THR A 86 -2.37 -13.52 -1.55
C THR A 86 -3.56 -12.91 -2.25
N TYR A 87 -4.35 -12.10 -1.56
CA TYR A 87 -5.50 -11.40 -2.12
C TYR A 87 -5.09 -10.39 -3.21
N LEU A 88 -4.03 -9.62 -2.98
CA LEU A 88 -3.50 -8.72 -4.00
C LEU A 88 -3.08 -9.48 -5.26
N ARG A 89 -2.26 -10.53 -5.09
CA ARG A 89 -1.76 -11.34 -6.21
C ARG A 89 -2.88 -12.06 -6.95
N GLN A 90 -3.90 -12.54 -6.25
CA GLN A 90 -5.10 -13.15 -6.83
C GLN A 90 -5.77 -12.19 -7.82
N ALA A 91 -6.01 -10.93 -7.43
CA ALA A 91 -6.62 -9.93 -8.30
C ALA A 91 -5.80 -9.70 -9.58
N ALA A 92 -4.48 -9.53 -9.45
CA ALA A 92 -3.59 -9.37 -10.59
C ALA A 92 -3.60 -10.58 -11.53
N LEU A 93 -3.48 -11.79 -10.99
CA LEU A 93 -3.46 -13.01 -11.79
C LEU A 93 -4.77 -13.23 -12.54
N ILE A 94 -5.91 -12.93 -11.92
CA ILE A 94 -7.23 -13.01 -12.59
C ILE A 94 -7.28 -12.03 -13.76
N CYS A 95 -6.81 -10.78 -13.60
CA CYS A 95 -6.75 -9.81 -14.69
C CYS A 95 -5.83 -10.27 -15.83
N VAL A 96 -4.64 -10.80 -15.51
CA VAL A 96 -3.69 -11.33 -16.51
C VAL A 96 -4.31 -12.50 -17.28
N LEU A 97 -4.85 -13.49 -16.57
CA LEU A 97 -5.48 -14.66 -17.19
C LEU A 97 -6.64 -14.25 -18.12
N ALA A 98 -7.50 -13.32 -17.66
CA ALA A 98 -8.60 -12.81 -18.45
C ALA A 98 -8.12 -12.15 -19.75
N GLN A 99 -7.13 -11.24 -19.67
CA GLN A 99 -6.60 -10.52 -20.83
C GLN A 99 -5.81 -11.41 -21.80
N MET A 100 -5.33 -12.56 -21.33
CA MET A 100 -4.77 -13.60 -22.18
C MET A 100 -5.86 -14.46 -22.91
N GLY A 101 -7.14 -14.20 -22.66
CA GLY A 101 -8.25 -14.97 -23.22
C GLY A 101 -8.55 -16.28 -22.49
N SER A 102 -8.05 -16.45 -21.27
CA SER A 102 -8.27 -17.64 -20.45
C SER A 102 -9.54 -17.51 -19.59
N PHE A 103 -10.07 -18.65 -19.16
CA PHE A 103 -10.97 -18.74 -18.02
C PHE A 103 -10.21 -18.38 -16.73
N VAL A 104 -10.92 -17.86 -15.73
CA VAL A 104 -10.35 -17.34 -14.49
C VAL A 104 -10.88 -18.08 -13.26
N PRO A 105 -10.09 -18.24 -12.20
CA PRO A 105 -10.48 -18.90 -10.97
C PRO A 105 -11.40 -18.02 -10.12
N ALA A 106 -12.65 -17.91 -10.53
CA ALA A 106 -13.70 -17.14 -9.87
C ALA A 106 -15.07 -17.77 -10.14
N ALA A 107 -16.04 -17.46 -9.30
CA ALA A 107 -17.44 -17.81 -9.58
C ALA A 107 -18.02 -16.89 -10.67
N GLN A 108 -17.65 -15.59 -10.63
CA GLN A 108 -17.98 -14.61 -11.66
C GLN A 108 -16.85 -13.56 -11.75
N ALA A 109 -16.58 -13.07 -12.97
CA ALA A 109 -15.62 -12.00 -13.16
C ALA A 109 -16.10 -11.03 -14.25
N LYS A 110 -16.20 -9.73 -13.89
CA LYS A 110 -16.41 -8.61 -14.79
C LYS A 110 -15.21 -7.69 -14.66
N LEU A 111 -14.46 -7.52 -15.72
CA LEU A 111 -13.15 -6.91 -15.67
C LEU A 111 -13.03 -5.78 -16.69
N PRO A 112 -12.43 -4.65 -16.36
CA PRO A 112 -12.04 -3.66 -17.36
C PRO A 112 -10.81 -4.15 -18.12
N ILE A 113 -10.48 -3.49 -19.21
CA ILE A 113 -9.17 -3.64 -19.83
C ILE A 113 -8.17 -2.85 -19.01
N VAL A 114 -7.17 -3.54 -18.46
CA VAL A 114 -6.10 -2.94 -17.67
C VAL A 114 -4.89 -2.75 -18.59
N ASP A 115 -4.38 -1.52 -18.66
CA ASP A 115 -3.21 -1.19 -19.51
C ASP A 115 -1.89 -1.65 -18.89
N ARG A 116 -1.79 -1.55 -17.57
CA ARG A 116 -0.61 -1.95 -16.78
C ARG A 116 -1.02 -2.48 -15.41
N ILE A 117 -0.28 -3.47 -14.93
CA ILE A 117 -0.37 -3.95 -13.56
C ILE A 117 0.93 -3.60 -12.87
N PHE A 118 0.85 -2.73 -11.88
CA PHE A 118 1.98 -2.37 -11.04
C PHE A 118 1.91 -3.16 -9.74
N THR A 119 3.04 -3.72 -9.34
CA THR A 119 3.12 -4.47 -8.08
C THR A 119 4.32 -3.99 -7.27
N ARG A 120 4.09 -3.66 -6.01
CA ARG A 120 5.11 -3.53 -4.99
C ARG A 120 4.72 -4.47 -3.86
N ILE A 121 5.14 -5.73 -3.97
CA ILE A 121 4.79 -6.82 -3.04
C ILE A 121 6.07 -7.50 -2.57
N GLY A 122 6.42 -7.29 -1.30
CA GLY A 122 7.59 -7.89 -0.66
C GLY A 122 8.93 -7.40 -1.22
N ALA A 123 9.92 -7.20 -0.36
CA ALA A 123 11.30 -7.02 -0.78
C ALA A 123 11.94 -8.41 -0.93
N SER A 124 12.38 -8.78 -2.12
CA SER A 124 13.44 -9.76 -2.23
C SER A 124 14.73 -9.03 -1.83
N ASP A 125 15.36 -9.45 -0.75
CA ASP A 125 16.67 -8.97 -0.35
C ASP A 125 17.69 -9.21 -1.49
N ASN A 126 17.87 -8.21 -2.34
CA ASN A 126 18.86 -8.23 -3.37
C ASN A 126 20.19 -7.66 -2.82
N LEU A 127 20.68 -8.28 -1.73
CA LEU A 127 21.94 -7.95 -1.04
C LEU A 127 23.13 -7.93 -2.00
N ALA A 128 23.04 -8.62 -3.14
CA ALA A 128 24.11 -8.70 -4.13
C ALA A 128 24.46 -7.37 -4.81
N ARG A 129 23.65 -6.31 -4.69
CA ARG A 129 23.90 -5.01 -5.34
C ARG A 129 24.16 -3.84 -4.38
N GLY A 130 24.27 -4.08 -3.06
CA GLY A 130 24.63 -3.04 -2.07
C GLY A 130 23.66 -1.85 -2.00
N ARG A 131 22.43 -1.98 -2.54
CA ARG A 131 21.42 -0.92 -2.45
C ARG A 131 20.53 -1.15 -1.23
N SER A 132 20.18 -0.08 -0.52
CA SER A 132 19.18 -0.12 0.53
C SER A 132 17.86 -0.65 -0.05
N THR A 133 17.27 -1.66 0.61
CA THR A 133 15.96 -2.22 0.23
C THR A 133 14.88 -1.13 0.21
N PHE A 134 14.98 -0.17 1.12
CA PHE A 134 14.09 1.00 1.17
C PHE A 134 14.24 1.92 -0.04
N LEU A 135 15.48 2.16 -0.53
CA LEU A 135 15.68 2.96 -1.73
C LEU A 135 15.10 2.28 -2.98
N VAL A 136 15.22 0.96 -3.08
CA VAL A 136 14.60 0.18 -4.17
C VAL A 136 13.08 0.31 -4.10
N GLU A 137 12.50 0.14 -2.91
CA GLU A 137 11.08 0.31 -2.67
C GLU A 137 10.60 1.69 -3.11
N MET A 138 11.25 2.76 -2.66
CA MET A 138 10.86 4.13 -3.03
C MET A 138 11.01 4.39 -4.52
N SER A 139 12.01 3.80 -5.18
CA SER A 139 12.16 3.90 -6.63
C SER A 139 11.02 3.22 -7.39
N GLU A 140 10.53 2.06 -6.91
CA GLU A 140 9.37 1.36 -7.48
C GLU A 140 8.09 2.17 -7.27
N VAL A 141 7.87 2.70 -6.07
CA VAL A 141 6.72 3.57 -5.76
C VAL A 141 6.75 4.83 -6.61
N ALA A 142 7.91 5.47 -6.76
CA ALA A 142 8.08 6.64 -7.63
C ALA A 142 7.75 6.32 -9.10
N ALA A 143 8.19 5.17 -9.61
CA ALA A 143 7.84 4.73 -10.96
C ALA A 143 6.32 4.55 -11.12
N ILE A 144 5.64 3.98 -10.12
CA ILE A 144 4.18 3.82 -10.12
C ILE A 144 3.50 5.20 -10.17
N LEU A 145 3.84 6.09 -9.24
CA LEU A 145 3.23 7.42 -9.17
C LEU A 145 3.40 8.24 -10.45
N ASN A 146 4.55 8.11 -11.13
CA ASN A 146 4.86 8.85 -12.35
C ASN A 146 4.26 8.23 -13.63
N THR A 147 3.89 6.94 -13.63
CA THR A 147 3.53 6.25 -14.88
C THR A 147 2.18 5.53 -14.85
N ALA A 148 1.56 5.41 -13.68
CA ALA A 148 0.22 4.83 -13.57
C ALA A 148 -0.82 5.72 -14.28
N THR A 149 -1.73 5.07 -14.97
CA THR A 149 -2.87 5.72 -15.64
C THR A 149 -4.17 5.36 -14.92
N ALA A 150 -5.24 6.00 -15.31
CA ALA A 150 -6.56 5.68 -14.80
C ALA A 150 -7.04 4.24 -15.15
N ALA A 151 -6.46 3.61 -16.17
CA ALA A 151 -6.74 2.23 -16.56
C ALA A 151 -5.82 1.21 -15.88
N SER A 152 -4.84 1.66 -15.09
CA SER A 152 -3.89 0.77 -14.42
C SER A 152 -4.50 0.10 -13.18
N LEU A 153 -3.96 -1.08 -12.84
CA LEU A 153 -4.18 -1.76 -11.58
C LEU A 153 -2.90 -1.67 -10.74
N VAL A 154 -3.00 -1.10 -9.55
CA VAL A 154 -1.87 -0.88 -8.64
C VAL A 154 -2.03 -1.75 -7.40
N LEU A 155 -0.99 -2.51 -7.06
CA LEU A 155 -0.95 -3.42 -5.91
C LEU A 155 0.25 -3.05 -5.04
N LEU A 156 -0.03 -2.48 -3.88
CA LEU A 156 0.97 -2.04 -2.91
C LEU A 156 0.85 -2.87 -1.64
N ASP A 157 1.95 -3.44 -1.18
CA ASP A 157 2.00 -4.27 0.02
C ASP A 157 3.09 -3.77 0.97
N GLU A 158 2.66 -3.27 2.13
CA GLU A 158 3.51 -2.79 3.23
C GLU A 158 4.51 -1.70 2.82
N VAL A 159 4.06 -0.69 2.08
CA VAL A 159 4.88 0.48 1.72
C VAL A 159 5.29 1.25 2.97
N GLY A 160 6.57 1.64 3.04
CA GLY A 160 7.13 2.39 4.15
C GLY A 160 7.70 1.54 5.29
N ARG A 161 7.69 0.20 5.18
CA ARG A 161 8.19 -0.70 6.25
C ARG A 161 9.71 -0.64 6.46
N GLY A 162 10.46 -0.17 5.47
CA GLY A 162 11.93 -0.16 5.49
C GLY A 162 12.58 1.03 6.22
N THR A 163 11.81 1.87 6.90
CA THR A 163 12.27 3.06 7.63
C THR A 163 11.64 3.16 9.01
N SER A 164 11.79 4.30 9.72
CA SER A 164 11.14 4.52 11.01
C SER A 164 9.61 4.50 10.86
N THR A 165 8.89 4.13 11.93
CA THR A 165 7.43 3.97 11.88
C THR A 165 6.73 5.25 11.38
N TYR A 166 7.08 6.41 11.93
CA TYR A 166 6.45 7.67 11.56
C TYR A 166 6.79 8.13 10.14
N ASP A 167 8.05 7.95 9.69
CA ASP A 167 8.43 8.25 8.30
C ASP A 167 7.68 7.32 7.34
N GLY A 168 7.62 6.02 7.65
CA GLY A 168 6.94 5.03 6.85
C GLY A 168 5.44 5.31 6.72
N LEU A 169 4.77 5.62 7.84
CA LEU A 169 3.37 6.03 7.86
C LEU A 169 3.14 7.29 7.02
N SER A 170 3.97 8.32 7.21
CA SER A 170 3.84 9.59 6.48
C SER A 170 3.99 9.41 4.98
N ILE A 171 4.95 8.57 4.56
CA ILE A 171 5.15 8.23 3.14
C ILE A 171 3.95 7.45 2.61
N ALA A 172 3.50 6.43 3.32
CA ALA A 172 2.37 5.60 2.91
C ALA A 172 1.09 6.44 2.75
N TRP A 173 0.83 7.34 3.69
CA TRP A 173 -0.28 8.30 3.65
C TRP A 173 -0.21 9.19 2.40
N ALA A 174 0.93 9.86 2.19
CA ALA A 174 1.14 10.73 1.04
C ALA A 174 1.05 9.99 -0.31
N VAL A 175 1.47 8.71 -0.37
CA VAL A 175 1.32 7.86 -1.56
C VAL A 175 -0.16 7.60 -1.86
N VAL A 176 -0.99 7.31 -0.86
CA VAL A 176 -2.43 7.12 -1.06
C VAL A 176 -3.08 8.42 -1.55
N GLU A 177 -2.75 9.56 -0.94
CA GLU A 177 -3.26 10.88 -1.38
C GLU A 177 -2.83 11.20 -2.83
N ALA A 178 -1.58 10.92 -3.19
CA ALA A 178 -1.08 11.14 -4.54
C ALA A 178 -1.78 10.26 -5.59
N LEU A 179 -2.02 8.98 -5.29
CA LEU A 179 -2.81 8.09 -6.15
C LEU A 179 -4.26 8.56 -6.28
N HIS A 180 -4.84 9.05 -5.18
CA HIS A 180 -6.22 9.55 -5.15
C HIS A 180 -6.38 10.86 -5.94
N ALA A 181 -5.47 11.82 -5.77
CA ALA A 181 -5.53 13.12 -6.43
C ALA A 181 -5.11 13.07 -7.91
N GLY A 182 -4.21 12.14 -8.26
CA GLY A 182 -3.63 12.03 -9.59
C GLY A 182 -4.48 11.22 -10.59
N ALA A 183 -3.88 10.19 -11.17
CA ALA A 183 -4.49 9.36 -12.20
C ALA A 183 -5.67 8.51 -11.70
N ARG A 184 -5.84 8.35 -10.40
CA ARG A 184 -6.87 7.53 -9.73
C ARG A 184 -6.93 6.10 -10.27
N PRO A 185 -5.79 5.37 -10.32
CA PRO A 185 -5.79 3.97 -10.75
C PRO A 185 -6.60 3.11 -9.79
N ARG A 186 -7.08 1.97 -10.25
CA ARG A 186 -7.64 0.97 -9.34
C ARG A 186 -6.52 0.44 -8.46
N THR A 187 -6.66 0.61 -7.15
CA THR A 187 -5.58 0.36 -6.19
C THR A 187 -5.99 -0.57 -5.07
N LEU A 188 -5.17 -1.57 -4.79
CA LEU A 188 -5.21 -2.39 -3.59
C LEU A 188 -3.97 -2.07 -2.74
N PHE A 189 -4.16 -1.49 -1.59
CA PHE A 189 -3.10 -1.04 -0.69
C PHE A 189 -3.15 -1.84 0.62
N ALA A 190 -2.36 -2.89 0.72
CA ALA A 190 -2.21 -3.65 1.97
C ALA A 190 -1.21 -2.97 2.90
N THR A 191 -1.58 -2.83 4.16
CA THR A 191 -0.77 -2.12 5.16
C THR A 191 -0.90 -2.74 6.55
N HIS A 192 0.07 -2.44 7.39
CA HIS A 192 0.04 -2.67 8.83
C HIS A 192 -0.19 -1.35 9.62
N TYR A 193 -0.20 -0.21 8.93
CA TYR A 193 -0.53 1.08 9.53
C TYR A 193 -2.05 1.21 9.62
N HIS A 194 -2.58 1.12 10.84
CA HIS A 194 -4.03 1.24 11.09
C HIS A 194 -4.53 2.66 10.85
N GLU A 195 -3.69 3.65 11.05
CA GLU A 195 -3.98 5.07 10.88
C GLU A 195 -4.41 5.40 9.43
N LEU A 196 -3.91 4.65 8.44
CA LEU A 196 -4.34 4.83 7.05
C LEU A 196 -5.84 4.57 6.83
N THR A 197 -6.49 3.85 7.74
CA THR A 197 -7.94 3.60 7.65
C THR A 197 -8.78 4.87 7.78
N GLU A 198 -8.24 5.92 8.37
CA GLU A 198 -8.90 7.23 8.48
C GLU A 198 -9.14 7.87 7.10
N LEU A 199 -8.33 7.51 6.10
CA LEU A 199 -8.44 8.03 4.73
C LEU A 199 -9.78 7.69 4.05
N GLU A 200 -10.50 6.67 4.50
CA GLU A 200 -11.85 6.39 4.02
C GLU A 200 -12.83 7.53 4.32
N GLN A 201 -12.65 8.21 5.46
CA GLN A 201 -13.49 9.33 5.86
C GLN A 201 -13.07 10.64 5.18
N LEU A 202 -11.81 10.76 4.82
CA LEU A 202 -11.23 11.98 4.24
C LEU A 202 -11.29 12.00 2.70
N LEU A 203 -11.21 10.83 2.05
CA LEU A 203 -11.05 10.72 0.61
C LEU A 203 -12.19 9.91 -0.02
N GLY A 204 -13.01 10.56 -0.83
CA GLY A 204 -14.10 9.88 -1.56
C GLY A 204 -13.58 8.83 -2.53
N GLY A 205 -14.13 7.61 -2.49
CA GLY A 205 -13.69 6.48 -3.34
C GLY A 205 -12.56 5.63 -2.74
N VAL A 206 -12.12 5.96 -1.52
CA VAL A 206 -11.30 5.08 -0.67
C VAL A 206 -12.23 4.26 0.22
N ARG A 207 -11.95 2.97 0.40
CA ARG A 207 -12.68 2.08 1.29
C ARG A 207 -11.72 1.19 2.07
N ASN A 208 -12.11 0.87 3.30
CA ASN A 208 -11.39 -0.06 4.15
C ASN A 208 -11.96 -1.47 4.00
N VAL A 209 -11.07 -2.44 3.92
CA VAL A 209 -11.37 -3.85 4.10
C VAL A 209 -10.33 -4.47 5.02
N HIS A 210 -10.70 -5.55 5.68
CA HIS A 210 -9.75 -6.26 6.55
C HIS A 210 -9.82 -7.77 6.33
N VAL A 211 -8.72 -8.43 6.65
CA VAL A 211 -8.69 -9.90 6.67
C VAL A 211 -9.16 -10.38 8.03
N SER A 212 -10.27 -11.12 8.02
CA SER A 212 -10.94 -11.56 9.25
C SER A 212 -10.14 -12.60 10.01
N VAL A 213 -10.17 -12.45 11.33
CA VAL A 213 -9.56 -13.34 12.31
C VAL A 213 -10.64 -13.73 13.32
N GLN A 214 -10.68 -15.00 13.68
CA GLN A 214 -11.57 -15.49 14.74
C GLN A 214 -10.76 -15.84 15.98
N GLU A 215 -11.12 -15.26 17.10
CA GLU A 215 -10.58 -15.63 18.40
C GLU A 215 -11.40 -16.81 18.94
N ALA A 216 -10.74 -17.95 19.15
CA ALA A 216 -11.33 -19.17 19.74
C ALA A 216 -10.67 -19.46 21.08
N GLY A 217 -11.10 -18.80 22.15
CA GLY A 217 -10.48 -18.87 23.48
C GLY A 217 -9.06 -18.27 23.47
N SER A 218 -8.03 -19.11 23.66
CA SER A 218 -6.63 -18.71 23.59
C SER A 218 -6.02 -18.86 22.19
N GLU A 219 -6.76 -19.34 21.22
CA GLU A 219 -6.28 -19.60 19.88
C GLU A 219 -6.83 -18.58 18.89
N ILE A 220 -6.02 -18.25 17.88
CA ILE A 220 -6.41 -17.39 16.76
C ILE A 220 -6.49 -18.23 15.51
N VAL A 221 -7.63 -18.14 14.82
CA VAL A 221 -7.87 -18.77 13.54
C VAL A 221 -7.93 -17.70 12.47
N PHE A 222 -7.00 -17.75 11.51
CA PHE A 222 -7.01 -16.89 10.35
C PHE A 222 -8.07 -17.38 9.36
N LEU A 223 -9.19 -16.68 9.26
CA LEU A 223 -10.29 -17.06 8.37
C LEU A 223 -9.96 -16.86 6.90
N ARG A 224 -8.93 -16.08 6.59
CA ARG A 224 -8.48 -15.74 5.22
C ARG A 224 -9.60 -15.12 4.37
N ARG A 225 -10.60 -14.54 5.01
CA ARG A 225 -11.74 -13.87 4.39
C ARG A 225 -11.54 -12.38 4.46
N VAL A 226 -11.77 -11.69 3.35
CA VAL A 226 -11.73 -10.23 3.25
C VAL A 226 -13.13 -9.70 3.48
N GLU A 227 -13.29 -8.80 4.45
CA GLU A 227 -14.57 -8.23 4.86
C GLU A 227 -14.48 -6.70 4.89
N PRO A 228 -15.60 -5.97 4.67
CA PRO A 228 -15.63 -4.51 4.76
C PRO A 228 -15.27 -4.00 6.17
N GLY A 229 -14.66 -2.82 6.23
CA GLY A 229 -14.27 -2.15 7.47
C GLY A 229 -12.78 -2.31 7.79
N SER A 230 -12.35 -1.73 8.91
CA SER A 230 -10.98 -1.82 9.44
C SER A 230 -10.83 -2.99 10.41
N ALA A 231 -9.59 -3.49 10.57
CA ALA A 231 -9.28 -4.41 11.66
C ALA A 231 -9.10 -3.61 12.96
N ASP A 232 -9.80 -4.00 14.02
CA ASP A 232 -9.80 -3.28 15.30
C ASP A 232 -8.53 -3.54 16.13
N LYS A 233 -7.77 -4.59 15.82
CA LYS A 233 -6.62 -5.02 16.63
C LYS A 233 -5.45 -5.52 15.77
N SER A 234 -4.24 -5.29 16.28
CA SER A 234 -3.04 -5.96 15.78
C SER A 234 -2.90 -7.35 16.45
N TYR A 235 -2.54 -8.36 15.66
CA TYR A 235 -2.36 -9.73 16.14
C TYR A 235 -0.88 -10.16 16.21
N GLY A 236 0.05 -9.21 16.20
CA GLY A 236 1.50 -9.50 16.16
C GLY A 236 1.98 -10.36 17.32
N ILE A 237 1.54 -10.06 18.55
CA ILE A 237 1.92 -10.82 19.76
C ILE A 237 1.37 -12.25 19.70
N GLU A 238 0.16 -12.42 19.16
CA GLU A 238 -0.43 -13.76 19.04
C GLU A 238 0.26 -14.59 17.95
N VAL A 239 0.66 -13.97 16.84
CA VAL A 239 1.50 -14.62 15.84
C VAL A 239 2.84 -15.04 16.44
N ALA A 240 3.46 -14.18 17.27
CA ALA A 240 4.69 -14.52 17.97
C ALA A 240 4.50 -15.71 18.93
N ARG A 241 3.36 -15.79 19.63
CA ARG A 241 2.99 -16.93 20.47
C ARG A 241 2.85 -18.22 19.65
N LEU A 242 2.16 -18.15 18.51
CA LEU A 242 2.01 -19.29 17.59
C LEU A 242 3.36 -19.76 17.00
N ALA A 243 4.29 -18.84 16.82
CA ALA A 243 5.66 -19.13 16.39
C ALA A 243 6.53 -19.77 17.49
N GLY A 244 5.99 -19.92 18.72
CA GLY A 244 6.68 -20.60 19.82
C GLY A 244 7.58 -19.70 20.66
N LEU A 245 7.37 -18.37 20.68
CA LEU A 245 8.10 -17.51 21.61
C LEU A 245 7.78 -17.91 23.08
N PRO A 246 8.78 -17.82 24.00
CA PRO A 246 8.58 -18.14 25.41
C PRO A 246 7.42 -17.36 26.03
N GLN A 247 6.64 -18.00 26.87
CA GLN A 247 5.43 -17.42 27.47
C GLN A 247 5.71 -16.13 28.25
N GLU A 248 6.84 -16.08 28.96
CA GLU A 248 7.29 -14.88 29.68
C GLU A 248 7.52 -13.67 28.77
N VAL A 249 8.05 -13.90 27.55
CA VAL A 249 8.23 -12.84 26.53
C VAL A 249 6.88 -12.36 26.02
N ILE A 250 5.94 -13.26 25.78
CA ILE A 250 4.58 -12.92 25.33
C ILE A 250 3.84 -12.10 26.40
N VAL A 251 3.90 -12.51 27.67
CA VAL A 251 3.28 -11.75 28.77
C VAL A 251 3.86 -10.33 28.83
N ARG A 252 5.20 -10.23 28.78
CA ARG A 252 5.87 -8.93 28.84
C ARG A 252 5.52 -8.05 27.62
N ALA A 253 5.46 -8.62 26.43
CA ALA A 253 5.07 -7.89 25.22
C ALA A 253 3.64 -7.31 25.34
N ARG A 254 2.69 -8.06 25.86
CA ARG A 254 1.32 -7.58 26.13
C ARG A 254 1.29 -6.43 27.14
N GLU A 255 2.11 -6.49 28.20
CA GLU A 255 2.20 -5.40 29.17
C GLU A 255 2.73 -4.12 28.54
N ILE A 256 3.76 -4.22 27.69
CA ILE A 256 4.36 -3.09 26.98
C ILE A 256 3.35 -2.49 26.02
N LEU A 257 2.65 -3.32 25.22
CA LEU A 257 1.64 -2.88 24.27
C LEU A 257 0.54 -2.06 24.97
N ARG A 258 -0.02 -2.58 26.07
CA ARG A 258 -1.05 -1.86 26.87
C ARG A 258 -0.58 -0.50 27.35
N ARG A 259 0.70 -0.36 27.71
CA ARG A 259 1.25 0.95 28.14
C ARG A 259 1.30 1.95 26.99
N HIS A 260 1.64 1.48 25.77
CA HIS A 260 1.65 2.34 24.59
C HIS A 260 0.23 2.76 24.19
N GLU A 261 -0.71 1.83 24.12
CA GLU A 261 -2.11 2.11 23.83
C GLU A 261 -2.70 3.16 24.80
N GLN A 262 -2.47 3.00 26.11
CA GLN A 262 -2.92 3.98 27.12
C GLN A 262 -2.25 5.35 26.99
N SER A 263 -1.03 5.42 26.45
CA SER A 263 -0.33 6.69 26.24
C SER A 263 -0.86 7.42 25.01
N GLU A 264 -1.23 6.69 23.96
CA GLU A 264 -1.86 7.22 22.74
C GLU A 264 -3.27 7.73 23.02
N GLU A 265 -4.08 6.97 23.79
CA GLU A 265 -5.42 7.41 24.21
C GLU A 265 -5.37 8.72 24.99
N LYS A 266 -4.43 8.88 25.94
CA LYS A 266 -4.27 10.13 26.69
C LYS A 266 -3.85 11.30 25.82
N LEU A 267 -2.95 11.09 24.86
CA LEU A 267 -2.54 12.11 23.89
C LEU A 267 -3.71 12.53 23.00
N THR A 268 -4.53 11.58 22.58
CA THR A 268 -5.71 11.84 21.75
C THR A 268 -6.80 12.60 22.55
N GLU A 269 -7.00 12.26 23.83
CA GLU A 269 -7.88 13.04 24.72
C GLU A 269 -7.38 14.46 24.96
N GLU A 270 -6.09 14.66 25.19
CA GLU A 270 -5.48 15.97 25.41
C GLU A 270 -5.47 16.85 24.14
N LEU A 271 -5.44 16.25 22.94
CA LEU A 271 -5.46 16.95 21.65
C LEU A 271 -6.88 17.08 21.07
N SER A 272 -7.92 16.55 21.73
CA SER A 272 -9.28 16.68 21.26
C SER A 272 -9.75 18.14 21.22
N PRO A 273 -10.60 18.56 20.27
CA PRO A 273 -11.02 19.97 20.10
C PRO A 273 -11.62 20.60 21.37
N GLY A 274 -12.15 19.80 22.27
CA GLY A 274 -12.66 20.26 23.57
C GLY A 274 -11.57 20.60 24.59
N ALA A 275 -10.43 19.93 24.57
CA ALA A 275 -9.30 20.21 25.45
C ALA A 275 -8.50 21.45 25.00
N ILE A 276 -8.37 21.64 23.68
CA ILE A 276 -7.71 22.85 23.11
C ILE A 276 -8.51 24.13 23.43
N ALA A 277 -9.83 24.06 23.42
CA ALA A 277 -10.69 25.20 23.80
C ALA A 277 -10.53 25.59 25.28
N SER A 278 -10.27 24.63 26.17
CA SER A 278 -10.02 24.85 27.60
C SER A 278 -8.63 25.43 27.87
N ALA A 279 -7.61 25.05 27.09
CA ALA A 279 -6.25 25.58 27.20
C ALA A 279 -6.15 27.01 26.64
N ALA A 280 -6.91 27.36 25.60
CA ALA A 280 -6.91 28.70 25.03
C ALA A 280 -7.46 29.76 26.00
N THR A 281 -8.29 29.37 26.97
CA THR A 281 -8.85 30.30 27.97
C THR A 281 -7.86 30.63 29.12
N GLN A 282 -6.75 29.89 29.22
CA GLN A 282 -5.71 30.15 30.25
C GLN A 282 -4.47 30.88 29.71
N THR A 283 -4.39 31.20 28.43
CA THR A 283 -3.21 31.81 27.80
C THR A 283 -3.31 33.32 27.65
N GLU A 284 -4.34 33.99 28.16
CA GLU A 284 -4.46 35.47 28.15
C GLU A 284 -3.61 36.20 29.21
N ALA A 285 -2.82 35.51 30.03
CA ALA A 285 -2.01 36.11 31.11
C ALA A 285 -0.51 36.23 30.79
N PHE A 286 -0.02 35.85 29.60
CA PHE A 286 1.41 35.93 29.27
C PHE A 286 1.67 36.57 27.89
N SER A 287 1.16 37.79 27.68
CA SER A 287 1.53 38.60 26.53
C SER A 287 2.11 39.94 26.98
N ALA A 288 3.37 39.94 27.45
CA ALA A 288 4.22 41.13 27.45
C ALA A 288 5.68 40.67 27.34
N GLY A 289 6.27 40.78 26.16
CA GLY A 289 7.70 40.88 25.97
C GLY A 289 8.44 39.60 25.55
N ALA A 290 8.21 39.08 24.37
CA ALA A 290 9.24 38.35 23.63
C ALA A 290 9.00 38.58 22.13
N ASN A 291 9.98 39.15 21.44
CA ASN A 291 10.01 39.25 19.99
C ASN A 291 9.90 37.84 19.39
N PRO A 292 9.14 37.65 18.31
CA PRO A 292 9.09 36.36 17.60
C PRO A 292 10.49 36.06 17.07
N PRO A 293 10.93 34.77 17.10
CA PRO A 293 12.17 34.39 16.47
C PRO A 293 12.09 34.73 14.98
N GLU A 294 13.08 35.46 14.49
CA GLU A 294 13.26 35.77 13.08
C GLU A 294 13.17 34.48 12.27
N GLN A 295 12.11 34.35 11.46
CA GLN A 295 12.12 33.43 10.33
C GLN A 295 13.32 33.82 9.47
N LYS A 296 14.35 32.99 9.44
CA LYS A 296 15.42 33.13 8.46
C LYS A 296 14.76 32.94 7.08
N SER A 297 14.49 34.04 6.42
CA SER A 297 14.10 34.04 5.01
C SER A 297 15.24 33.37 4.24
N PHE A 298 14.91 32.45 3.36
CA PHE A 298 15.84 31.95 2.35
C PHE A 298 16.36 33.15 1.57
N THR A 299 17.62 33.47 1.75
CA THR A 299 18.22 34.75 1.35
C THR A 299 18.83 34.65 -0.04
N ALA A 300 19.15 35.81 -0.60
CA ALA A 300 19.72 36.08 -1.92
C ALA A 300 20.91 35.16 -2.36
N ILE A 301 21.49 34.39 -1.45
CA ILE A 301 22.55 33.39 -1.72
C ILE A 301 22.01 32.22 -2.55
N ASP A 302 20.78 31.79 -2.31
CA ASP A 302 20.19 30.64 -3.02
C ASP A 302 19.87 31.00 -4.50
N GLU A 303 19.52 32.25 -4.76
CA GLU A 303 19.21 32.71 -6.09
C GLU A 303 20.47 32.84 -6.97
N SER A 304 21.58 33.27 -6.40
CA SER A 304 22.88 33.32 -7.12
C SER A 304 23.44 31.95 -7.44
N VAL A 305 23.23 30.96 -6.58
CA VAL A 305 23.59 29.55 -6.80
C VAL A 305 22.73 28.96 -7.91
N LEU A 306 21.43 29.24 -7.91
CA LEU A 306 20.49 28.81 -8.95
C LEU A 306 20.80 29.44 -10.31
N GLU A 307 21.16 30.72 -10.36
CA GLU A 307 21.59 31.40 -11.58
C GLU A 307 22.89 30.81 -12.14
N SER A 308 23.86 30.54 -11.28
CA SER A 308 25.13 29.91 -11.68
C SER A 308 24.93 28.50 -12.23
N LEU A 309 24.01 27.72 -11.65
CA LEU A 309 23.61 26.41 -12.16
C LEU A 309 22.86 26.47 -13.49
N ARG A 310 21.98 27.45 -13.67
CA ARG A 310 21.24 27.66 -14.93
C ARG A 310 22.13 28.14 -16.07
N ALA A 311 23.18 28.91 -15.77
CA ALA A 311 24.14 29.41 -16.75
C ALA A 311 25.19 28.38 -17.20
N ALA A 312 25.32 27.26 -16.46
CA ALA A 312 26.30 26.22 -16.77
C ALA A 312 25.85 25.38 -17.99
N ASP A 313 26.63 25.40 -19.08
CA ASP A 313 26.42 24.49 -20.19
C ASP A 313 27.05 23.11 -19.90
N LEU A 314 26.19 22.17 -19.49
CA LEU A 314 26.61 20.81 -19.12
C LEU A 314 27.28 20.04 -20.26
N ASN A 315 27.04 20.41 -21.54
CA ASN A 315 27.63 19.75 -22.69
C ASN A 315 29.05 20.28 -23.03
N ALA A 316 29.41 21.46 -22.51
CA ALA A 316 30.69 22.09 -22.70
C ALA A 316 31.68 21.86 -21.55
N LEU A 317 31.20 21.36 -20.39
CA LEU A 317 32.03 21.14 -19.19
C LEU A 317 32.74 19.78 -19.22
N THR A 318 34.04 19.81 -18.96
CA THR A 318 34.80 18.58 -18.65
C THR A 318 34.45 18.08 -17.24
N PRO A 319 34.64 16.77 -16.92
CA PRO A 319 34.36 16.23 -15.56
C PRO A 319 35.05 16.98 -14.42
N ILE A 320 36.26 17.49 -14.66
CA ILE A 320 37.04 18.25 -13.67
C ILE A 320 36.44 19.64 -13.47
N GLU A 321 36.02 20.31 -14.54
CA GLU A 321 35.37 21.62 -14.45
C GLU A 321 33.99 21.52 -13.76
N ALA A 322 33.22 20.46 -14.00
CA ALA A 322 31.98 20.20 -13.31
C ALA A 322 32.19 19.99 -11.80
N LEU A 323 33.22 19.25 -11.39
CA LEU A 323 33.57 19.08 -9.97
C LEU A 323 34.02 20.39 -9.32
N ASN A 324 34.79 21.22 -10.02
CA ASN A 324 35.22 22.52 -9.53
C ASN A 324 34.03 23.48 -9.38
N LEU A 325 33.11 23.48 -10.33
CA LEU A 325 31.87 24.27 -10.25
C LEU A 325 31.02 23.86 -9.04
N LEU A 326 30.81 22.57 -8.82
CA LEU A 326 30.07 22.04 -7.68
C LEU A 326 30.76 22.42 -6.34
N ALA A 327 32.09 22.34 -6.26
CA ALA A 327 32.83 22.73 -5.07
C ALA A 327 32.75 24.24 -4.78
N ALA A 328 32.70 25.08 -5.83
CA ALA A 328 32.50 26.52 -5.71
C ALA A 328 31.09 26.86 -5.20
N LEU A 329 30.05 26.23 -5.75
CA LEU A 329 28.66 26.40 -5.34
C LEU A 329 28.45 25.94 -3.89
N GLN A 330 29.07 24.83 -3.46
CA GLN A 330 29.01 24.35 -2.09
C GLN A 330 29.67 25.32 -1.07
N LYS A 331 30.70 26.07 -1.50
CA LYS A 331 31.29 27.11 -0.66
C LYS A 331 30.40 28.35 -0.52
N GLN A 332 29.58 28.66 -1.51
CA GLN A 332 28.62 29.79 -1.46
C GLN A 332 27.42 29.50 -0.58
N MET A 333 27.08 28.21 -0.37
CA MET A 333 25.98 27.76 0.48
C MET A 333 26.35 27.64 1.97
N LYS A 334 27.61 27.84 2.34
CA LYS A 334 28.07 27.88 3.73
C LYS A 334 28.20 29.30 4.22
#